data_db85b7187c02dae4e4c47c490859b641
#
_entry.id   db85b7187c02dae4e4c47c490859b641
#
_cell.length_a   1.000
_cell.length_b   1.000
_cell.length_c   1.000
_cell.angle_alpha   90.00
_cell.angle_beta   90.00
_cell.angle_gamma   90.00
#
_symmetry.space_group_name_H-M   'P 1'
#
loop_
_entity.id
_entity.type
_entity.pdbx_description
1 polymer ?
#
loop_
_entity_poly.entity_id
_entity_poly.type
_entity_poly.pdbx_seq_one_letter_code
_entity_poly.pdbx_strand_id
1 'polypeptide(L)'
;MCSSDLAAVVVAVFHTSIAHGEVELRPSLSGKKLHAVLLGDSYSAGNGAGNYYGPDECYRSGNNWAHIYLNSLVERGISLTFNNKACGGATTANILVGKQVKKKLSRDFPLKESRTSIERKLSQSCATKFSDEISSIMKIQDIRITSKHDSARHQEVTYTCERTTKAQADFVGPQTDLVMFSIGGNNLEFKDIVKSCFALFARNRNKCENAIDYAKDHLSEVKTGIKNVLTRLRANGLRKDAKIVIAGYPLLATASNYSLGGWPFSAAYYAAYEVRDLGRRGNALLAQLVAEDNKSHPGQVIFINDIPLRFEGHEPNPSSKHKNPNRWINEFLEPSADANEWYHPNTTGHREYAKAVDAKLQKTDFEKQFKQIGGTSSDIDIVFNIDTTGSMGSKISSIKAHILAIIDDVKKQTNSARFAITSYRDDPE
;
A
#
# COMPACT_ATOMS: atom_id res chain seq x y z
N MET A 1 -36.18 -13.26 45.27
CA MET A 1 -34.94 -12.47 45.11
C MET A 1 -34.47 -12.74 43.68
N CYS A 2 -34.80 -11.84 42.76
CA CYS A 2 -34.39 -11.95 41.37
C CYS A 2 -33.00 -11.36 41.20
N SER A 3 -32.07 -12.20 40.79
CA SER A 3 -30.77 -11.77 40.33
C SER A 3 -30.92 -11.38 38.82
N SER A 4 -30.70 -10.13 38.50
CA SER A 4 -30.74 -9.61 37.14
C SER A 4 -29.32 -9.68 36.57
N ASP A 5 -29.02 -10.76 35.86
CA ASP A 5 -27.84 -10.80 35.00
C ASP A 5 -28.05 -9.91 33.80
N LEU A 6 -27.34 -8.78 33.75
CA LEU A 6 -27.27 -7.92 32.59
C LEU A 6 -26.39 -8.61 31.50
N ALA A 7 -27.04 -9.19 30.49
CA ALA A 7 -26.36 -9.65 29.29
C ALA A 7 -25.91 -8.42 28.48
N ALA A 8 -24.63 -8.35 28.17
CA ALA A 8 -24.09 -7.31 27.27
C ALA A 8 -24.53 -7.60 25.83
N VAL A 9 -25.36 -6.74 25.27
CA VAL A 9 -25.79 -6.82 23.86
C VAL A 9 -24.72 -6.14 23.01
N VAL A 10 -24.03 -6.91 22.14
CA VAL A 10 -23.12 -6.38 21.13
C VAL A 10 -23.92 -6.16 19.86
N VAL A 11 -24.17 -4.90 19.51
CA VAL A 11 -24.80 -4.52 18.23
C VAL A 11 -23.70 -4.30 17.22
N ALA A 12 -23.56 -5.20 16.25
CA ALA A 12 -22.70 -4.98 15.09
C ALA A 12 -23.52 -4.34 13.97
N VAL A 13 -23.33 -3.06 13.73
CA VAL A 13 -23.97 -2.33 12.63
C VAL A 13 -22.99 -2.33 11.46
N PHE A 14 -23.30 -3.11 10.42
CA PHE A 14 -22.57 -3.05 9.17
C PHE A 14 -23.19 -1.98 8.27
N HIS A 15 -22.61 -0.80 8.23
CA HIS A 15 -22.86 0.16 7.17
C HIS A 15 -21.91 -0.15 6.02
N THR A 16 -22.44 -0.57 4.87
CA THR A 16 -21.69 -0.60 3.61
C THR A 16 -21.57 0.83 3.04
N SER A 17 -20.99 1.71 3.81
CA SER A 17 -20.43 2.96 3.31
C SER A 17 -18.94 2.74 3.17
N ILE A 18 -18.42 2.85 1.95
CA ILE A 18 -16.98 2.93 1.70
C ILE A 18 -16.53 4.28 2.27
N ALA A 19 -16.36 4.36 3.58
CA ALA A 19 -15.74 5.47 4.26
C ALA A 19 -14.23 5.18 4.32
N HIS A 20 -13.47 5.99 3.62
CA HIS A 20 -12.02 6.02 3.63
C HIS A 20 -11.55 6.66 4.95
N GLY A 21 -11.37 5.86 5.95
CA GLY A 21 -10.90 6.25 7.27
C GLY A 21 -10.41 5.01 8.02
N GLU A 22 -9.65 5.19 9.08
CA GLU A 22 -9.16 4.11 9.95
C GLU A 22 -10.16 2.97 10.07
N VAL A 23 -9.77 1.76 9.66
CA VAL A 23 -10.57 0.57 9.87
C VAL A 23 -10.46 0.21 11.35
N GLU A 24 -11.42 0.68 12.15
CA GLU A 24 -11.57 0.27 13.53
C GLU A 24 -12.30 -1.08 13.56
N LEU A 25 -11.55 -2.16 13.59
CA LEU A 25 -12.08 -3.50 13.86
C LEU A 25 -12.35 -3.62 15.34
N ARG A 26 -13.62 -3.78 15.73
CA ARG A 26 -14.11 -3.68 17.11
C ARG A 26 -13.64 -4.79 18.05
N PRO A 27 -13.73 -4.53 19.38
CA PRO A 27 -12.90 -5.14 20.40
C PRO A 27 -13.42 -6.50 20.84
N SER A 28 -12.51 -7.40 21.03
CA SER A 28 -12.70 -8.53 21.92
C SER A 28 -12.15 -8.22 23.31
N LEU A 29 -12.74 -8.82 24.29
CA LEU A 29 -12.42 -8.70 25.69
C LEU A 29 -10.94 -8.99 25.99
N SER A 30 -10.26 -8.04 26.61
CA SER A 30 -9.01 -8.16 27.41
C SER A 30 -7.71 -8.65 26.76
N GLY A 31 -7.46 -8.47 25.49
CA GLY A 31 -6.12 -8.63 24.88
C GLY A 31 -5.46 -7.28 24.57
N LYS A 32 -4.14 -7.20 24.63
CA LYS A 32 -3.41 -6.01 24.14
C LYS A 32 -3.69 -5.81 22.66
N LYS A 33 -4.20 -4.62 22.26
CA LYS A 33 -4.46 -4.27 20.86
C LYS A 33 -3.13 -4.03 20.13
N LEU A 34 -2.95 -4.65 18.98
CA LEU A 34 -1.78 -4.45 18.12
C LEU A 34 -1.93 -3.15 17.33
N HIS A 35 -0.94 -2.25 17.41
CA HIS A 35 -0.89 -1.04 16.60
C HIS A 35 0.16 -1.19 15.49
N ALA A 36 -0.30 -1.32 14.24
CA ALA A 36 0.53 -1.52 13.06
C ALA A 36 0.57 -0.27 12.18
N VAL A 37 1.76 0.06 11.68
CA VAL A 37 1.98 1.16 10.73
C VAL A 37 2.74 0.63 9.51
N LEU A 38 2.21 0.87 8.32
CA LEU A 38 2.86 0.58 7.05
C LEU A 38 3.44 1.87 6.48
N LEU A 39 4.74 1.86 6.27
CA LEU A 39 5.50 2.91 5.60
C LEU A 39 5.98 2.38 4.24
N GLY A 40 6.75 3.21 3.53
CA GLY A 40 7.51 2.75 2.37
C GLY A 40 7.03 3.31 1.05
N ASP A 41 7.40 2.59 0.01
CA ASP A 41 7.22 2.96 -1.39
C ASP A 41 6.00 2.27 -2.05
N SER A 42 6.01 2.17 -3.37
CA SER A 42 4.94 1.56 -4.17
C SER A 42 4.70 0.08 -3.88
N TYR A 43 5.75 -0.68 -3.53
CA TYR A 43 5.61 -2.10 -3.17
C TYR A 43 4.90 -2.29 -1.83
N SER A 44 5.07 -1.35 -0.90
CA SER A 44 4.28 -1.30 0.33
C SER A 44 2.89 -0.72 0.11
N ALA A 45 2.78 0.38 -0.66
CA ALA A 45 1.49 1.00 -0.96
C ALA A 45 0.53 0.03 -1.67
N GLY A 46 1.05 -0.81 -2.57
CA GLY A 46 0.28 -1.80 -3.31
C GLY A 46 -0.05 -1.38 -4.74
N ASN A 47 0.85 -0.60 -5.37
CA ASN A 47 0.73 -0.28 -6.79
C ASN A 47 0.57 -1.58 -7.60
N GLY A 48 -0.32 -1.58 -8.58
CA GLY A 48 -0.59 -2.74 -9.42
C GLY A 48 -1.57 -3.77 -8.86
N ALA A 49 -2.04 -3.63 -7.60
CA ALA A 49 -2.98 -4.56 -6.96
C ALA A 49 -4.45 -4.10 -7.03
N GLY A 50 -4.73 -2.89 -7.55
CA GLY A 50 -6.07 -2.34 -7.60
C GLY A 50 -6.65 -1.99 -6.22
N ASN A 51 -7.97 -1.75 -6.16
CA ASN A 51 -8.66 -1.37 -4.92
C ASN A 51 -7.97 -0.24 -4.16
N TYR A 52 -7.73 0.87 -4.88
CA TYR A 52 -6.99 2.02 -4.35
C TYR A 52 -7.85 2.89 -3.43
N TYR A 53 -7.22 3.41 -2.38
CA TYR A 53 -7.82 4.33 -1.43
C TYR A 53 -6.78 5.36 -0.95
N GLY A 54 -7.24 6.34 -0.20
CA GLY A 54 -6.37 7.38 0.34
C GLY A 54 -5.99 8.42 -0.71
N PRO A 55 -4.88 9.12 -0.51
CA PRO A 55 -4.40 10.11 -1.47
C PRO A 55 -4.03 9.45 -2.81
N ASP A 56 -4.56 9.99 -3.91
CA ASP A 56 -4.33 9.46 -5.25
C ASP A 56 -2.83 9.38 -5.60
N GLU A 57 -2.04 10.31 -5.07
CA GLU A 57 -0.60 10.37 -5.28
C GLU A 57 0.17 9.18 -4.68
N CYS A 58 -0.46 8.43 -3.78
CA CYS A 58 0.20 7.36 -3.02
C CYS A 58 -0.14 5.95 -3.48
N TYR A 59 -1.21 5.73 -4.26
CA TYR A 59 -1.63 4.41 -4.77
C TYR A 59 -1.79 3.36 -3.66
N ARG A 60 -2.30 3.74 -2.49
CA ARG A 60 -2.53 2.79 -1.40
C ARG A 60 -3.62 1.81 -1.77
N SER A 61 -3.34 0.53 -1.72
CA SER A 61 -4.27 -0.55 -2.07
C SER A 61 -4.73 -1.32 -0.85
N GLY A 62 -6.02 -1.66 -0.77
CA GLY A 62 -6.55 -2.62 0.19
C GLY A 62 -6.06 -4.06 -0.05
N ASN A 63 -5.48 -4.32 -1.22
CA ASN A 63 -4.92 -5.61 -1.60
C ASN A 63 -3.40 -5.70 -1.38
N ASN A 64 -2.77 -4.73 -0.68
CA ASN A 64 -1.34 -4.80 -0.41
C ASN A 64 -1.01 -5.92 0.61
N TRP A 65 0.23 -6.37 0.59
CA TRP A 65 0.70 -7.49 1.40
C TRP A 65 0.55 -7.28 2.92
N ALA A 66 0.67 -6.04 3.40
CA ALA A 66 0.52 -5.74 4.81
C ALA A 66 -0.94 -5.85 5.27
N HIS A 67 -1.90 -5.35 4.46
CA HIS A 67 -3.33 -5.57 4.70
C HIS A 67 -3.67 -7.05 4.77
N ILE A 68 -3.19 -7.84 3.79
CA ILE A 68 -3.45 -9.27 3.72
C ILE A 68 -2.89 -9.98 4.96
N TYR A 69 -1.65 -9.67 5.36
CA TYR A 69 -1.04 -10.24 6.56
C TYR A 69 -1.84 -9.83 7.82
N LEU A 70 -2.15 -8.55 7.99
CA LEU A 70 -2.88 -8.08 9.17
C LEU A 70 -4.29 -8.65 9.25
N ASN A 71 -4.98 -8.81 8.13
CA ASN A 71 -6.28 -9.50 8.10
C ASN A 71 -6.15 -10.95 8.60
N SER A 72 -5.09 -11.66 8.24
CA SER A 72 -4.85 -13.00 8.77
C SER A 72 -4.60 -13.03 10.29
N LEU A 73 -4.05 -11.94 10.87
CA LEU A 73 -3.96 -11.79 12.33
C LEU A 73 -5.35 -11.62 12.96
N VAL A 74 -6.22 -10.83 12.33
CA VAL A 74 -7.61 -10.66 12.79
C VAL A 74 -8.36 -11.99 12.76
N GLU A 75 -8.21 -12.76 11.69
CA GLU A 75 -8.78 -14.11 11.56
C GLU A 75 -8.26 -15.06 12.67
N ARG A 76 -7.03 -14.83 13.17
CA ARG A 76 -6.45 -15.54 14.31
C ARG A 76 -6.84 -14.95 15.69
N GLY A 77 -7.78 -14.01 15.73
CA GLY A 77 -8.32 -13.42 16.96
C GLY A 77 -7.48 -12.28 17.55
N ILE A 78 -6.54 -11.69 16.80
CA ILE A 78 -5.75 -10.55 17.26
C ILE A 78 -6.49 -9.25 16.93
N SER A 79 -6.84 -8.48 17.96
CA SER A 79 -7.38 -7.12 17.79
C SER A 79 -6.26 -6.15 17.37
N LEU A 80 -6.50 -5.34 16.34
CA LEU A 80 -5.48 -4.42 15.84
C LEU A 80 -6.04 -3.09 15.32
N THR A 81 -5.15 -2.09 15.24
CA THR A 81 -5.33 -0.91 14.38
C THR A 81 -4.25 -0.90 13.31
N PHE A 82 -4.60 -0.44 12.13
CA PHE A 82 -3.69 -0.37 11.02
C PHE A 82 -3.69 1.02 10.38
N ASN A 83 -2.51 1.60 10.21
CA ASN A 83 -2.32 2.89 9.60
C ASN A 83 -1.36 2.78 8.41
N ASN A 84 -1.91 2.86 7.19
CA ASN A 84 -1.11 2.80 5.97
C ASN A 84 -0.68 4.22 5.56
N LYS A 85 0.62 4.49 5.67
CA LYS A 85 1.27 5.75 5.27
C LYS A 85 2.24 5.58 4.10
N ALA A 86 2.34 4.38 3.54
CA ALA A 86 3.14 4.12 2.34
C ALA A 86 2.67 5.00 1.17
N CYS A 87 3.59 5.34 0.28
CA CYS A 87 3.28 6.22 -0.85
C CYS A 87 4.11 5.84 -2.09
N GLY A 88 3.44 5.56 -3.19
CA GLY A 88 4.08 5.22 -4.47
C GLY A 88 5.17 6.22 -4.85
N GLY A 89 6.32 5.73 -5.29
CA GLY A 89 7.46 6.57 -5.67
C GLY A 89 8.23 7.19 -4.49
N ALA A 90 7.96 6.81 -3.24
CA ALA A 90 8.70 7.31 -2.10
C ALA A 90 10.14 6.79 -2.08
N THR A 91 11.07 7.66 -1.70
CA THR A 91 12.46 7.36 -1.36
C THR A 91 12.65 7.26 0.15
N THR A 92 13.82 6.82 0.61
CA THR A 92 14.16 6.83 2.05
C THR A 92 14.02 8.22 2.67
N ALA A 93 14.36 9.28 1.93
CA ALA A 93 14.18 10.66 2.37
C ALA A 93 12.71 11.02 2.57
N ASN A 94 11.79 10.49 1.75
CA ASN A 94 10.38 10.79 1.87
C ASN A 94 9.71 10.17 3.11
N ILE A 95 10.31 9.12 3.67
CA ILE A 95 9.89 8.62 4.99
C ILE A 95 10.20 9.67 6.08
N LEU A 96 11.30 10.41 5.93
CA LEU A 96 11.82 11.35 6.94
C LEU A 96 11.22 12.76 6.85
N VAL A 97 10.93 13.24 5.62
CA VAL A 97 10.53 14.64 5.40
C VAL A 97 9.24 14.81 4.58
N GLY A 98 8.62 13.71 4.18
CA GLY A 98 7.44 13.70 3.32
C GLY A 98 7.80 13.78 1.83
N LYS A 99 6.78 13.57 0.99
CA LYS A 99 6.91 13.53 -0.47
C LYS A 99 6.19 14.72 -1.08
N GLN A 100 6.88 15.44 -1.95
CA GLN A 100 6.29 16.52 -2.73
C GLN A 100 5.88 16.01 -4.11
N VAL A 101 4.65 16.33 -4.50
CA VAL A 101 4.11 16.07 -5.83
C VAL A 101 3.66 17.39 -6.44
N LYS A 102 4.15 17.69 -7.66
CA LYS A 102 3.76 18.88 -8.41
C LYS A 102 3.01 18.45 -9.65
N LYS A 103 1.80 18.97 -9.83
CA LYS A 103 0.98 18.72 -11.00
C LYS A 103 0.67 20.05 -11.69
N LYS A 104 1.15 20.19 -12.94
CA LYS A 104 0.79 21.30 -13.80
C LYS A 104 -0.55 21.00 -14.46
N LEU A 105 -1.48 21.93 -14.38
CA LEU A 105 -2.86 21.81 -14.85
C LEU A 105 -3.24 23.04 -15.65
N SER A 106 -4.24 22.92 -16.51
CA SER A 106 -4.85 24.02 -17.24
C SER A 106 -6.36 23.94 -17.09
N ARG A 107 -7.02 25.11 -16.97
CA ARG A 107 -8.47 25.22 -16.88
C ARG A 107 -8.96 26.48 -17.56
N ASP A 108 -10.06 26.37 -18.31
CA ASP A 108 -10.72 27.49 -18.93
C ASP A 108 -11.72 28.18 -18.01
N PHE A 109 -11.78 29.49 -18.11
CA PHE A 109 -12.73 30.35 -17.41
C PHE A 109 -13.37 31.36 -18.37
N PRO A 110 -14.61 31.82 -18.09
CA PRO A 110 -15.22 32.92 -18.83
C PRO A 110 -14.30 34.14 -18.86
N LEU A 111 -14.29 34.88 -20.00
CA LEU A 111 -13.40 36.04 -20.18
C LEU A 111 -13.60 37.12 -19.10
N LYS A 112 -14.82 37.24 -18.56
CA LYS A 112 -15.18 38.21 -17.52
C LYS A 112 -15.02 37.69 -16.09
N GLU A 113 -14.53 36.46 -15.91
CA GLU A 113 -14.30 35.90 -14.57
C GLU A 113 -13.21 36.68 -13.86
N SER A 114 -13.47 37.15 -12.64
CA SER A 114 -12.48 37.88 -11.87
C SER A 114 -11.33 36.99 -11.41
N ARG A 115 -10.13 37.55 -11.30
CA ARG A 115 -8.94 36.81 -10.83
C ARG A 115 -9.17 36.16 -9.46
N THR A 116 -9.79 36.85 -8.52
CA THR A 116 -10.12 36.32 -7.19
C THR A 116 -11.05 35.12 -7.24
N SER A 117 -12.04 35.16 -8.16
CA SER A 117 -12.94 33.99 -8.37
C SER A 117 -12.18 32.80 -8.94
N ILE A 118 -11.30 33.05 -9.93
CA ILE A 118 -10.43 32.03 -10.53
C ILE A 118 -9.53 31.41 -9.46
N GLU A 119 -8.81 32.22 -8.69
CA GLU A 119 -7.90 31.76 -7.62
C GLU A 119 -8.64 30.88 -6.60
N ARG A 120 -9.84 31.30 -6.17
CA ARG A 120 -10.67 30.51 -5.24
C ARG A 120 -11.06 29.15 -5.84
N LYS A 121 -11.56 29.12 -7.08
CA LYS A 121 -11.97 27.88 -7.76
C LYS A 121 -10.80 26.93 -7.99
N LEU A 122 -9.61 27.45 -8.34
CA LEU A 122 -8.40 26.67 -8.53
C LEU A 122 -7.86 26.13 -7.20
N SER A 123 -7.88 26.95 -6.14
CA SER A 123 -7.51 26.51 -4.79
C SER A 123 -8.40 25.38 -4.30
N GLN A 124 -9.72 25.48 -4.51
CA GLN A 124 -10.66 24.41 -4.20
C GLN A 124 -10.38 23.13 -5.01
N SER A 125 -10.03 23.25 -6.29
CA SER A 125 -9.65 22.11 -7.14
C SER A 125 -8.33 21.47 -6.73
N CYS A 126 -7.42 22.25 -6.13
CA CYS A 126 -6.13 21.78 -5.64
C CYS A 126 -6.23 21.18 -4.23
N ALA A 127 -7.24 21.56 -3.46
CA ALA A 127 -7.46 21.05 -2.12
C ALA A 127 -7.64 19.52 -2.13
N THR A 128 -7.28 18.91 -1.02
CA THR A 128 -7.43 17.47 -0.80
C THR A 128 -8.32 17.20 0.40
N LYS A 129 -9.10 16.12 0.35
CA LYS A 129 -9.86 15.61 1.50
C LYS A 129 -8.97 14.98 2.59
N PHE A 130 -7.68 14.81 2.31
CA PHE A 130 -6.68 14.25 3.21
C PHE A 130 -5.81 15.35 3.84
N SER A 131 -6.42 16.44 4.28
CA SER A 131 -5.70 17.62 4.81
C SER A 131 -4.93 17.37 6.10
N ASP A 132 -5.25 16.32 6.83
CA ASP A 132 -4.52 15.81 7.98
C ASP A 132 -3.17 15.18 7.62
N GLU A 133 -3.03 14.66 6.39
CA GLU A 133 -1.82 14.03 5.87
C GLU A 133 -1.11 14.84 4.78
N ILE A 134 -1.82 15.70 4.05
CA ILE A 134 -1.32 16.38 2.87
C ILE A 134 -1.62 17.86 2.94
N SER A 135 -0.58 18.69 2.86
CA SER A 135 -0.71 20.10 2.55
C SER A 135 -0.78 20.32 1.05
N SER A 136 -1.60 21.28 0.61
CA SER A 136 -1.72 21.65 -0.79
C SER A 136 -1.57 23.16 -0.98
N ILE A 137 -0.79 23.55 -2.00
CA ILE A 137 -0.57 24.94 -2.40
C ILE A 137 -0.86 25.05 -3.89
N MET A 138 -1.70 26.02 -4.26
CA MET A 138 -1.98 26.36 -5.65
C MET A 138 -1.20 27.61 -6.06
N LYS A 139 -0.56 27.56 -7.22
CA LYS A 139 0.14 28.71 -7.82
C LYS A 139 -0.29 28.88 -9.27
N ILE A 140 -0.84 30.04 -9.61
CA ILE A 140 -1.09 30.41 -11.00
C ILE A 140 0.25 30.70 -11.68
N GLN A 141 0.48 30.12 -12.85
CA GLN A 141 1.68 30.32 -13.64
C GLN A 141 1.46 31.26 -14.81
N ASP A 142 0.31 31.14 -15.48
CA ASP A 142 0.01 31.92 -16.68
C ASP A 142 -1.50 32.03 -16.90
N ILE A 143 -1.93 33.14 -17.51
CA ILE A 143 -3.32 33.36 -17.94
C ILE A 143 -3.27 33.83 -19.39
N ARG A 144 -3.84 33.07 -20.32
CA ARG A 144 -3.89 33.40 -21.76
C ARG A 144 -5.33 33.52 -22.22
N ILE A 145 -5.56 34.46 -23.14
CA ILE A 145 -6.83 34.54 -23.84
C ILE A 145 -6.76 33.64 -25.06
N THR A 146 -7.61 32.63 -25.10
CA THR A 146 -7.68 31.64 -26.19
C THR A 146 -9.08 31.61 -26.80
N SER A 147 -9.21 31.17 -28.04
CA SER A 147 -10.48 30.89 -28.70
C SER A 147 -10.56 29.39 -28.96
N LYS A 148 -11.65 28.76 -28.60
CA LYS A 148 -11.95 27.36 -28.93
C LYS A 148 -12.86 27.23 -30.13
N HIS A 149 -13.18 26.03 -30.56
CA HIS A 149 -13.98 25.69 -31.74
C HIS A 149 -15.35 26.39 -31.83
N ASP A 150 -15.89 26.86 -30.71
CA ASP A 150 -17.14 27.63 -30.66
C ASP A 150 -16.96 29.13 -30.91
N SER A 151 -15.76 29.58 -31.28
CA SER A 151 -15.37 30.98 -31.47
C SER A 151 -15.51 31.87 -30.20
N ALA A 152 -15.90 31.32 -29.05
CA ALA A 152 -15.97 32.05 -27.80
C ALA A 152 -14.56 32.25 -27.22
N ARG A 153 -14.27 33.47 -26.76
CA ARG A 153 -12.98 33.78 -26.12
C ARG A 153 -13.05 33.41 -24.65
N HIS A 154 -12.06 32.65 -24.19
CA HIS A 154 -11.91 32.19 -22.82
C HIS A 154 -10.57 32.63 -22.23
N GLN A 155 -10.47 32.64 -20.90
CA GLN A 155 -9.20 32.72 -20.19
C GLN A 155 -8.72 31.30 -19.89
N GLU A 156 -7.68 30.82 -20.57
CA GLU A 156 -6.99 29.59 -20.20
C GLU A 156 -5.98 29.91 -19.09
N VAL A 157 -6.17 29.32 -17.94
CA VAL A 157 -5.31 29.52 -16.77
C VAL A 157 -4.48 28.28 -16.55
N THR A 158 -3.18 28.40 -16.69
CA THR A 158 -2.21 27.38 -16.32
C THR A 158 -1.79 27.60 -14.87
N TYR A 159 -1.87 26.55 -14.09
CA TYR A 159 -1.53 26.59 -12.66
C TYR A 159 -0.83 25.32 -12.21
N THR A 160 -0.09 25.41 -11.12
CA THR A 160 0.54 24.26 -10.46
C THR A 160 -0.15 23.97 -9.14
N CYS A 161 -0.49 22.72 -8.94
CA CYS A 161 -0.92 22.18 -7.68
C CYS A 161 0.25 21.45 -7.03
N GLU A 162 0.77 21.98 -5.94
CA GLU A 162 1.85 21.36 -5.17
C GLU A 162 1.22 20.72 -3.93
N ARG A 163 1.39 19.40 -3.79
CA ARG A 163 0.94 18.64 -2.62
C ARG A 163 2.13 18.03 -1.92
N THR A 164 2.19 18.18 -0.61
CA THR A 164 3.29 17.64 0.22
C THR A 164 2.70 16.76 1.31
N THR A 165 3.07 15.48 1.32
CA THR A 165 2.67 14.56 2.40
C THR A 165 3.43 14.90 3.67
N LYS A 166 2.86 14.62 4.84
CA LYS A 166 3.64 14.55 6.07
C LYS A 166 4.71 13.47 5.94
N ALA A 167 5.76 13.56 6.74
CA ALA A 167 6.77 12.50 6.84
C ALA A 167 6.09 11.22 7.32
N GLN A 168 6.35 10.11 6.64
CA GLN A 168 5.74 8.84 7.00
C GLN A 168 6.15 8.40 8.43
N ALA A 169 7.38 8.70 8.84
CA ALA A 169 7.90 8.38 10.18
C ALA A 169 7.14 9.10 11.31
N ASP A 170 6.48 10.24 11.04
CA ASP A 170 5.74 10.99 12.07
C ASP A 170 4.49 10.26 12.58
N PHE A 171 4.08 9.19 11.90
CA PHE A 171 2.97 8.33 12.30
C PHE A 171 3.39 7.14 13.16
N VAL A 172 4.69 7.04 13.48
CA VAL A 172 5.26 6.01 14.35
C VAL A 172 5.62 6.64 15.69
N GLY A 173 5.22 6.00 16.78
CA GLY A 173 5.43 6.51 18.12
C GLY A 173 5.42 5.39 19.20
N PRO A 174 5.33 5.77 20.48
CA PRO A 174 5.40 4.81 21.60
C PRO A 174 4.31 3.74 21.62
N GLN A 175 3.14 4.00 21.00
CA GLN A 175 2.06 3.02 20.90
C GLN A 175 2.27 2.01 19.78
N THR A 176 3.16 2.28 18.80
CA THR A 176 3.38 1.40 17.66
C THR A 176 4.05 0.10 18.09
N ASP A 177 3.43 -1.02 17.75
CA ASP A 177 3.94 -2.38 18.03
C ASP A 177 4.62 -2.99 16.80
N LEU A 178 4.16 -2.64 15.60
CA LEU A 178 4.65 -3.18 14.34
C LEU A 178 4.78 -2.09 13.30
N VAL A 179 5.99 -1.91 12.80
CA VAL A 179 6.28 -1.09 11.61
C VAL A 179 6.64 -2.03 10.46
N MET A 180 6.06 -1.80 9.30
CA MET A 180 6.33 -2.59 8.10
C MET A 180 6.68 -1.69 6.95
N PHE A 181 7.64 -2.05 6.09
CA PHE A 181 7.92 -1.32 4.85
C PHE A 181 8.78 -2.08 3.85
N SER A 182 8.68 -1.70 2.58
CA SER A 182 9.69 -1.82 1.54
C SER A 182 10.14 -0.41 1.16
N ILE A 183 11.44 -0.21 0.91
CA ILE A 183 11.97 1.11 0.55
C ILE A 183 13.36 0.99 -0.10
N GLY A 184 13.68 1.89 -0.99
CA GLY A 184 15.01 2.02 -1.59
C GLY A 184 15.01 1.89 -3.11
N GLY A 185 14.02 1.21 -3.70
CA GLY A 185 13.94 1.07 -5.15
C GLY A 185 13.92 2.41 -5.89
N ASN A 186 13.20 3.40 -5.37
CA ASN A 186 13.12 4.73 -5.98
C ASN A 186 14.38 5.59 -5.77
N ASN A 187 15.19 5.29 -4.77
CA ASN A 187 16.52 5.89 -4.65
C ASN A 187 17.46 5.44 -5.78
N LEU A 188 17.20 4.28 -6.37
CA LEU A 188 17.94 3.67 -7.47
C LEU A 188 17.27 3.91 -8.83
N GLU A 189 16.40 4.90 -8.94
CA GLU A 189 15.68 5.26 -10.16
C GLU A 189 14.94 4.08 -10.83
N PHE A 190 14.28 3.25 -10.00
CA PHE A 190 13.53 2.06 -10.43
C PHE A 190 12.69 2.29 -11.69
N LYS A 191 12.01 3.43 -11.80
CA LYS A 191 11.16 3.78 -12.93
C LYS A 191 11.95 3.88 -14.24
N ASP A 192 13.15 4.41 -14.19
CA ASP A 192 14.00 4.57 -15.38
C ASP A 192 14.61 3.23 -15.81
N ILE A 193 14.93 2.34 -14.85
CA ILE A 193 15.31 0.95 -15.14
C ILE A 193 14.16 0.25 -15.88
N VAL A 194 12.95 0.25 -15.31
CA VAL A 194 11.78 -0.39 -15.93
C VAL A 194 11.52 0.16 -17.33
N LYS A 195 11.52 1.48 -17.47
CA LYS A 195 11.24 2.16 -18.75
C LYS A 195 12.30 1.86 -19.79
N SER A 196 13.57 2.01 -19.45
CA SER A 196 14.67 1.89 -20.42
C SER A 196 15.04 0.44 -20.73
N CYS A 197 14.87 -0.47 -19.78
CA CYS A 197 15.21 -1.88 -19.98
C CYS A 197 14.04 -2.71 -20.54
N PHE A 198 12.80 -2.42 -20.16
CA PHE A 198 11.68 -3.35 -20.39
C PHE A 198 10.49 -2.79 -21.17
N ALA A 199 10.21 -1.47 -21.11
CA ALA A 199 9.04 -0.91 -21.79
C ALA A 199 9.20 -0.91 -23.31
N LEU A 200 8.33 -1.64 -24.03
CA LEU A 200 8.45 -1.96 -25.46
C LEU A 200 8.83 -0.78 -26.36
N PHE A 201 8.22 0.39 -26.15
CA PHE A 201 8.44 1.58 -27.00
C PHE A 201 9.49 2.56 -26.44
N ALA A 202 10.07 2.27 -25.28
CA ALA A 202 11.02 3.15 -24.61
C ALA A 202 12.35 2.46 -24.27
N ARG A 203 12.44 1.12 -24.49
CA ARG A 203 13.67 0.37 -24.22
C ARG A 203 14.81 0.85 -25.09
N ASN A 204 15.94 1.08 -24.44
CA ASN A 204 17.14 1.58 -25.10
C ASN A 204 18.36 1.05 -24.37
N ARG A 205 19.29 0.42 -25.09
CA ARG A 205 20.49 -0.20 -24.52
C ARG A 205 21.27 0.75 -23.63
N ASN A 206 21.70 1.89 -24.15
CA ASN A 206 22.58 2.82 -23.43
C ASN A 206 21.87 3.42 -22.21
N LYS A 207 20.58 3.75 -22.31
CA LYS A 207 19.80 4.25 -21.17
C LYS A 207 19.60 3.19 -20.11
N CYS A 208 19.38 1.92 -20.51
CA CYS A 208 19.25 0.81 -19.57
C CYS A 208 20.57 0.55 -18.83
N GLU A 209 21.67 0.48 -19.56
CA GLU A 209 23.03 0.32 -18.99
C GLU A 209 23.34 1.44 -17.99
N ASN A 210 23.19 2.70 -18.39
CA ASN A 210 23.42 3.85 -17.52
C ASN A 210 22.53 3.85 -16.26
N ALA A 211 21.25 3.47 -16.37
CA ALA A 211 20.36 3.41 -15.22
C ALA A 211 20.76 2.30 -14.24
N ILE A 212 21.21 1.17 -14.74
CA ILE A 212 21.69 0.06 -13.90
C ILE A 212 23.03 0.42 -13.23
N ASP A 213 23.94 1.03 -13.95
CA ASP A 213 25.24 1.46 -13.39
C ASP A 213 25.03 2.54 -12.33
N TYR A 214 24.20 3.54 -12.60
CA TYR A 214 23.78 4.50 -11.59
C TYR A 214 23.24 3.80 -10.33
N ALA A 215 22.33 2.84 -10.49
CA ALA A 215 21.75 2.14 -9.36
C ALA A 215 22.80 1.33 -8.57
N LYS A 216 23.75 0.68 -9.24
CA LYS A 216 24.86 -0.04 -8.58
C LYS A 216 25.72 0.89 -7.74
N ASP A 217 26.05 2.06 -8.27
CA ASP A 217 26.90 3.05 -7.59
C ASP A 217 26.22 3.68 -6.37
N HIS A 218 24.87 3.79 -6.38
CA HIS A 218 24.09 4.42 -5.31
C HIS A 218 23.51 3.44 -4.26
N LEU A 219 23.84 2.14 -4.33
CA LEU A 219 23.41 1.16 -3.34
C LEU A 219 23.79 1.53 -1.89
N SER A 220 24.99 2.10 -1.69
CA SER A 220 25.46 2.51 -0.36
C SER A 220 24.63 3.65 0.25
N GLU A 221 24.10 4.53 -0.58
CA GLU A 221 23.21 5.63 -0.17
C GLU A 221 21.86 5.10 0.32
N VAL A 222 21.34 4.06 -0.34
CA VAL A 222 20.13 3.35 0.13
C VAL A 222 20.34 2.78 1.53
N LYS A 223 21.48 2.13 1.77
CA LYS A 223 21.84 1.59 3.10
C LYS A 223 21.85 2.70 4.16
N THR A 224 22.50 3.81 3.84
CA THR A 224 22.57 4.98 4.74
C THR A 224 21.17 5.58 4.98
N GLY A 225 20.36 5.74 3.92
CA GLY A 225 18.99 6.23 4.02
C GLY A 225 18.11 5.37 4.93
N ILE A 226 18.20 4.03 4.82
CA ILE A 226 17.43 3.12 5.68
C ILE A 226 17.93 3.17 7.13
N LYS A 227 19.24 3.28 7.38
CA LYS A 227 19.78 3.51 8.73
C LYS A 227 19.19 4.77 9.36
N ASN A 228 19.10 5.86 8.61
CA ASN A 228 18.50 7.10 9.06
C ASN A 228 16.99 6.93 9.37
N VAL A 229 16.27 6.14 8.56
CA VAL A 229 14.88 5.78 8.84
C VAL A 229 14.77 5.05 10.17
N LEU A 230 15.55 3.98 10.40
CA LEU A 230 15.54 3.21 11.65
C LEU A 230 15.84 4.10 12.87
N THR A 231 16.85 4.98 12.74
CA THR A 231 17.18 5.97 13.78
C THR A 231 16.02 6.91 14.07
N ARG A 232 15.34 7.42 13.04
CA ARG A 232 14.18 8.32 13.21
C ARG A 232 13.01 7.63 13.87
N LEU A 233 12.69 6.39 13.49
CA LEU A 233 11.61 5.63 14.11
C LEU A 233 11.83 5.45 15.62
N ARG A 234 13.05 5.15 16.03
CA ARG A 234 13.44 5.04 17.44
C ARG A 234 13.41 6.38 18.16
N ALA A 235 13.88 7.44 17.52
CA ALA A 235 13.82 8.81 18.06
C ALA A 235 12.38 9.29 18.27
N ASN A 236 11.41 8.80 17.50
CA ASN A 236 9.99 9.06 17.70
C ASN A 236 9.39 8.25 18.86
N GLY A 237 10.19 7.51 19.60
CA GLY A 237 9.76 6.75 20.80
C GLY A 237 9.32 5.31 20.50
N LEU A 238 9.63 4.75 19.31
CA LEU A 238 9.36 3.34 19.05
C LEU A 238 10.02 2.45 20.11
N ARG A 239 9.24 1.61 20.77
CA ARG A 239 9.71 0.78 21.86
C ARG A 239 10.68 -0.30 21.38
N LYS A 240 11.55 -0.77 22.30
CA LYS A 240 12.55 -1.82 21.99
C LYS A 240 11.92 -3.18 21.65
N ASP A 241 10.74 -3.48 22.22
CA ASP A 241 9.97 -4.72 21.99
C ASP A 241 9.14 -4.67 20.69
N ALA A 242 8.87 -3.48 20.15
CA ALA A 242 8.21 -3.31 18.86
C ALA A 242 9.05 -3.91 17.73
N LYS A 243 8.37 -4.45 16.70
CA LYS A 243 9.04 -5.04 15.55
C LYS A 243 9.02 -4.10 14.33
N ILE A 244 10.11 -4.13 13.58
CA ILE A 244 10.24 -3.45 12.29
C ILE A 244 10.48 -4.53 11.24
N VAL A 245 9.53 -4.68 10.31
CA VAL A 245 9.62 -5.62 9.19
C VAL A 245 10.05 -4.88 7.94
N ILE A 246 11.18 -5.27 7.38
CA ILE A 246 11.65 -4.78 6.08
C ILE A 246 11.41 -5.88 5.06
N ALA A 247 10.56 -5.61 4.06
CA ALA A 247 10.33 -6.54 2.96
C ALA A 247 11.37 -6.34 1.85
N GLY A 248 11.98 -7.44 1.39
CA GLY A 248 12.84 -7.44 0.22
C GLY A 248 12.07 -7.23 -1.08
N TYR A 249 12.79 -7.16 -2.20
CA TYR A 249 12.19 -7.01 -3.54
C TYR A 249 12.36 -8.30 -4.35
N PRO A 250 11.37 -8.67 -5.18
CA PRO A 250 11.52 -9.74 -6.15
C PRO A 250 12.50 -9.34 -7.24
N LEU A 251 12.97 -10.31 -8.00
CA LEU A 251 13.71 -10.02 -9.23
C LEU A 251 12.72 -9.65 -10.33
N LEU A 252 13.10 -8.67 -11.19
CA LEU A 252 12.15 -8.05 -12.12
C LEU A 252 12.08 -8.73 -13.50
N ALA A 253 12.82 -9.81 -13.70
CA ALA A 253 12.80 -10.55 -14.95
C ALA A 253 13.09 -12.02 -14.68
N THR A 254 12.56 -12.93 -15.51
CA THR A 254 12.98 -14.33 -15.52
C THR A 254 14.47 -14.45 -15.87
N ALA A 255 15.10 -15.57 -15.51
CA ALA A 255 16.48 -15.88 -15.87
C ALA A 255 16.59 -16.20 -17.39
N SER A 256 16.21 -15.24 -18.22
CA SER A 256 16.24 -15.34 -19.68
C SER A 256 17.47 -14.63 -20.26
N ASN A 257 17.85 -15.01 -21.46
CA ASN A 257 18.92 -14.36 -22.23
C ASN A 257 18.47 -13.02 -22.85
N TYR A 258 17.49 -12.36 -22.25
CA TYR A 258 16.99 -11.08 -22.76
C TYR A 258 18.09 -10.03 -22.77
N SER A 259 18.37 -9.53 -23.97
CA SER A 259 19.39 -8.52 -24.21
C SER A 259 18.85 -7.36 -25.06
N LEU A 260 19.51 -6.21 -24.94
CA LEU A 260 19.30 -5.02 -25.76
C LEU A 260 20.53 -4.79 -26.65
N GLY A 261 20.32 -4.35 -27.89
CA GLY A 261 21.35 -4.25 -28.87
C GLY A 261 21.70 -5.62 -29.48
N GLY A 262 22.80 -5.71 -30.17
CA GLY A 262 23.29 -6.90 -30.83
C GLY A 262 23.81 -6.63 -32.26
N TRP A 263 24.51 -7.64 -32.83
CA TRP A 263 25.04 -7.57 -34.19
C TRP A 263 23.89 -7.21 -35.19
N PRO A 264 24.16 -6.36 -36.21
CA PRO A 264 25.46 -5.79 -36.59
C PRO A 264 25.80 -4.42 -35.97
N PHE A 265 24.90 -3.82 -35.17
CA PHE A 265 25.01 -2.39 -34.82
C PHE A 265 25.64 -2.10 -33.46
N SER A 266 25.60 -3.05 -32.52
CA SER A 266 26.17 -2.88 -31.17
C SER A 266 26.42 -4.22 -30.48
N ALA A 267 27.25 -4.25 -29.43
CA ALA A 267 27.35 -5.42 -28.55
C ALA A 267 26.04 -5.67 -27.80
N ALA A 268 25.69 -6.92 -27.57
CA ALA A 268 24.52 -7.30 -26.78
C ALA A 268 24.73 -6.90 -25.31
N TYR A 269 23.73 -6.25 -24.70
CA TYR A 269 23.67 -5.96 -23.29
C TYR A 269 22.60 -6.85 -22.64
N TYR A 270 23.00 -7.75 -21.77
CA TYR A 270 22.14 -8.75 -21.13
C TYR A 270 21.30 -8.12 -20.01
N ALA A 271 20.33 -7.30 -20.37
CA ALA A 271 19.53 -6.49 -19.46
C ALA A 271 18.82 -7.29 -18.37
N ALA A 272 18.28 -8.47 -18.68
CA ALA A 272 17.64 -9.32 -17.66
C ALA A 272 18.64 -9.80 -16.61
N TYR A 273 19.84 -10.20 -17.02
CA TYR A 273 20.91 -10.63 -16.11
C TYR A 273 21.32 -9.48 -15.17
N GLU A 274 21.57 -8.30 -15.74
CA GLU A 274 22.05 -7.13 -15.00
C GLU A 274 21.02 -6.61 -13.99
N VAL A 275 19.73 -6.57 -14.37
CA VAL A 275 18.64 -6.19 -13.46
C VAL A 275 18.47 -7.23 -12.35
N ARG A 276 18.61 -8.51 -12.66
CA ARG A 276 18.58 -9.58 -11.63
C ARG A 276 19.78 -9.47 -10.68
N ASP A 277 20.97 -9.18 -11.18
CA ASP A 277 22.17 -8.97 -10.36
C ASP A 277 21.99 -7.77 -9.43
N LEU A 278 21.51 -6.64 -9.95
CA LEU A 278 21.18 -5.47 -9.14
C LEU A 278 20.17 -5.81 -8.03
N GLY A 279 19.12 -6.56 -8.35
CA GLY A 279 18.13 -7.01 -7.37
C GLY A 279 18.71 -7.89 -6.27
N ARG A 280 19.64 -8.82 -6.63
CA ARG A 280 20.35 -9.64 -5.63
C ARG A 280 21.24 -8.80 -4.74
N ARG A 281 22.01 -7.86 -5.31
CA ARG A 281 22.88 -6.94 -4.55
C ARG A 281 22.07 -6.08 -3.59
N GLY A 282 20.91 -5.54 -4.03
CA GLY A 282 20.01 -4.78 -3.19
C GLY A 282 19.50 -5.59 -2.00
N ASN A 283 19.01 -6.81 -2.24
CA ASN A 283 18.55 -7.68 -1.15
C ASN A 283 19.68 -8.11 -0.21
N ALA A 284 20.88 -8.39 -0.73
CA ALA A 284 22.06 -8.70 0.09
C ALA A 284 22.46 -7.52 0.99
N LEU A 285 22.39 -6.31 0.47
CA LEU A 285 22.66 -5.08 1.22
C LEU A 285 21.64 -4.88 2.36
N LEU A 286 20.35 -5.15 2.11
CA LEU A 286 19.32 -5.12 3.15
C LEU A 286 19.58 -6.17 4.23
N ALA A 287 19.96 -7.39 3.86
CA ALA A 287 20.31 -8.45 4.80
C ALA A 287 21.48 -8.04 5.69
N GLN A 288 22.54 -7.47 5.10
CA GLN A 288 23.69 -6.98 5.81
C GLN A 288 23.32 -5.84 6.76
N LEU A 289 22.53 -4.86 6.30
CA LEU A 289 22.06 -3.74 7.12
C LEU A 289 21.31 -4.24 8.36
N VAL A 290 20.38 -5.18 8.18
CA VAL A 290 19.61 -5.74 9.30
C VAL A 290 20.48 -6.52 10.26
N ALA A 291 21.44 -7.29 9.76
CA ALA A 291 22.40 -8.01 10.59
C ALA A 291 23.29 -7.04 11.42
N GLU A 292 23.72 -5.92 10.83
CA GLU A 292 24.46 -4.86 11.51
C GLU A 292 23.60 -4.16 12.57
N ASP A 293 22.38 -3.77 12.24
CA ASP A 293 21.47 -3.07 13.16
C ASP A 293 21.10 -3.95 14.36
N ASN A 294 20.83 -5.22 14.14
CA ASN A 294 20.47 -6.17 15.19
C ASN A 294 21.63 -6.49 16.18
N LYS A 295 22.86 -6.07 15.90
CA LYS A 295 23.95 -6.12 16.92
C LYS A 295 23.68 -5.17 18.08
N SER A 296 23.09 -4.01 17.80
CA SER A 296 22.75 -2.98 18.79
C SER A 296 21.30 -3.06 19.24
N HIS A 297 20.41 -3.64 18.43
CA HIS A 297 18.97 -3.75 18.68
C HIS A 297 18.49 -5.19 18.41
N PRO A 298 18.87 -6.16 19.25
CA PRO A 298 18.67 -7.58 19.00
C PRO A 298 17.22 -7.93 18.70
N GLY A 299 16.95 -8.51 17.52
CA GLY A 299 15.64 -9.02 17.13
C GLY A 299 14.55 -7.96 16.92
N GLN A 300 14.88 -6.66 16.90
CA GLN A 300 13.91 -5.61 16.61
C GLN A 300 13.59 -5.54 15.13
N VAL A 301 14.60 -5.60 14.25
CA VAL A 301 14.43 -5.54 12.80
C VAL A 301 14.39 -6.95 12.21
N ILE A 302 13.37 -7.24 11.44
CA ILE A 302 13.15 -8.52 10.77
C ILE A 302 13.18 -8.27 9.27
N PHE A 303 14.08 -8.93 8.55
CA PHE A 303 14.16 -8.87 7.10
C PHE A 303 13.46 -10.05 6.46
N ILE A 304 12.55 -9.79 5.54
CA ILE A 304 11.89 -10.80 4.70
C ILE A 304 12.77 -11.02 3.47
N ASN A 305 13.72 -11.93 3.60
CA ASN A 305 14.79 -12.14 2.64
C ASN A 305 14.49 -13.22 1.59
N ASP A 306 13.40 -13.95 1.73
CA ASP A 306 13.01 -15.06 0.84
C ASP A 306 12.12 -14.63 -0.34
N ILE A 307 11.84 -13.34 -0.47
CA ILE A 307 11.02 -12.79 -1.57
C ILE A 307 11.60 -13.15 -2.96
N PRO A 308 12.89 -12.98 -3.27
CA PRO A 308 13.43 -13.38 -4.56
C PRO A 308 13.23 -14.86 -4.87
N LEU A 309 13.42 -15.73 -3.87
CA LEU A 309 13.24 -17.19 -4.03
C LEU A 309 11.77 -17.55 -4.25
N ARG A 310 10.86 -16.93 -3.51
CA ARG A 310 9.41 -17.18 -3.66
C ARG A 310 8.90 -16.79 -5.04
N PHE A 311 9.44 -15.72 -5.61
CA PHE A 311 9.03 -15.21 -6.91
C PHE A 311 9.77 -15.88 -8.07
N GLU A 312 10.68 -16.81 -7.81
CA GLU A 312 11.40 -17.52 -8.88
C GLU A 312 10.45 -18.29 -9.79
N GLY A 313 10.55 -18.03 -11.11
CA GLY A 313 9.62 -18.54 -12.12
C GLY A 313 8.31 -17.73 -12.25
N HIS A 314 8.09 -16.75 -11.39
CA HIS A 314 6.90 -15.88 -11.38
C HIS A 314 7.22 -14.42 -11.74
N GLU A 315 8.44 -14.16 -12.21
CA GLU A 315 8.84 -12.86 -12.70
C GLU A 315 8.31 -12.60 -14.11
N PRO A 316 8.26 -11.34 -14.56
CA PRO A 316 7.99 -10.99 -15.96
C PRO A 316 9.00 -11.62 -16.93
N ASN A 317 8.57 -11.88 -18.14
CA ASN A 317 9.45 -12.35 -19.22
C ASN A 317 9.59 -11.29 -20.33
N PRO A 318 10.56 -10.39 -20.24
CA PRO A 318 10.70 -9.29 -21.19
C PRO A 318 11.18 -9.72 -22.57
N SER A 319 11.73 -10.92 -22.72
CA SER A 319 12.28 -11.44 -23.98
C SER A 319 11.20 -11.99 -24.92
N SER A 320 10.07 -12.37 -24.39
CA SER A 320 9.08 -13.15 -25.12
C SER A 320 7.98 -12.28 -25.72
N LYS A 321 7.50 -12.69 -26.92
CA LYS A 321 6.19 -12.25 -27.42
C LYS A 321 5.06 -12.82 -26.57
N HIS A 322 5.34 -13.87 -25.79
CA HIS A 322 4.42 -14.50 -24.85
C HIS A 322 4.83 -14.15 -23.43
N LYS A 323 3.98 -13.41 -22.75
CA LYS A 323 4.14 -13.07 -21.34
C LYS A 323 4.21 -14.33 -20.49
N ASN A 324 4.92 -14.29 -19.35
CA ASN A 324 4.87 -15.39 -18.38
C ASN A 324 3.44 -15.51 -17.81
N PRO A 325 2.66 -16.55 -18.11
CA PRO A 325 1.27 -16.68 -17.64
C PRO A 325 1.17 -16.85 -16.12
N ASN A 326 2.25 -17.34 -15.49
CA ASN A 326 2.31 -17.59 -14.05
C ASN A 326 2.96 -16.43 -13.26
N ARG A 327 3.11 -15.25 -13.88
CA ARG A 327 3.76 -14.12 -13.22
C ARG A 327 2.96 -13.56 -12.05
N TRP A 328 3.67 -13.11 -11.05
CA TRP A 328 3.15 -12.42 -9.88
C TRP A 328 3.50 -10.92 -9.87
N ILE A 329 4.16 -10.47 -10.91
CA ILE A 329 4.53 -9.07 -11.15
C ILE A 329 3.87 -8.67 -12.48
N ASN A 330 3.20 -7.51 -12.48
CA ASN A 330 2.64 -6.94 -13.69
C ASN A 330 3.74 -6.65 -14.71
N GLU A 331 3.43 -6.78 -15.99
CA GLU A 331 4.33 -6.40 -17.06
C GLU A 331 4.01 -5.00 -17.60
N PHE A 332 4.67 -4.64 -18.69
CA PHE A 332 4.40 -3.40 -19.42
C PHE A 332 2.93 -3.34 -19.84
N LEU A 333 2.26 -2.20 -19.59
CA LEU A 333 0.83 -1.96 -19.81
C LEU A 333 -0.12 -2.84 -18.98
N GLU A 334 0.32 -3.30 -17.81
CA GLU A 334 -0.51 -4.08 -16.90
C GLU A 334 -0.48 -3.53 -15.46
N PRO A 335 -1.59 -3.63 -14.74
CA PRO A 335 -2.93 -4.02 -15.19
C PRO A 335 -3.60 -2.95 -16.05
N SER A 336 -2.97 -1.78 -16.19
CA SER A 336 -3.46 -0.64 -16.95
C SER A 336 -2.33 0.05 -17.73
N ALA A 337 -2.66 1.11 -18.46
CA ALA A 337 -1.69 1.97 -19.13
C ALA A 337 -0.92 2.90 -18.16
N ASP A 338 -1.26 2.91 -16.87
CA ASP A 338 -0.55 3.71 -15.87
C ASP A 338 0.82 3.11 -15.53
N ALA A 339 1.88 3.84 -15.89
CA ALA A 339 3.26 3.41 -15.65
C ALA A 339 3.62 3.26 -14.15
N ASN A 340 2.79 3.79 -13.24
CA ASN A 340 3.00 3.59 -11.80
C ASN A 340 2.59 2.19 -11.32
N GLU A 341 1.93 1.40 -12.17
CA GLU A 341 1.49 0.04 -11.88
C GLU A 341 2.41 -1.03 -12.50
N TRP A 342 3.22 -0.66 -13.50
CA TRP A 342 4.08 -1.62 -14.21
C TRP A 342 5.22 -2.12 -13.32
N TYR A 343 5.54 -3.40 -13.47
CA TYR A 343 6.62 -4.07 -12.71
C TYR A 343 6.43 -4.02 -11.19
N HIS A 344 5.16 -3.90 -10.76
CA HIS A 344 4.76 -4.05 -9.36
C HIS A 344 4.04 -5.39 -9.16
N PRO A 345 4.02 -5.93 -7.93
CA PRO A 345 3.31 -7.16 -7.65
C PRO A 345 1.82 -7.03 -7.96
N ASN A 346 1.25 -8.03 -8.62
CA ASN A 346 -0.19 -8.15 -8.74
C ASN A 346 -0.81 -8.70 -7.43
N THR A 347 -2.12 -8.91 -7.39
CA THR A 347 -2.80 -9.43 -6.20
C THR A 347 -2.24 -10.77 -5.70
N THR A 348 -1.79 -11.64 -6.60
CA THR A 348 -1.14 -12.90 -6.23
C THR A 348 0.23 -12.65 -5.63
N GLY A 349 1.04 -11.78 -6.23
CA GLY A 349 2.33 -11.38 -5.68
C GLY A 349 2.21 -10.80 -4.28
N HIS A 350 1.22 -9.94 -4.03
CA HIS A 350 0.97 -9.40 -2.68
C HIS A 350 0.55 -10.47 -1.67
N ARG A 351 -0.23 -11.50 -2.08
CA ARG A 351 -0.53 -12.64 -1.20
C ARG A 351 0.72 -13.43 -0.85
N GLU A 352 1.63 -13.65 -1.79
CA GLU A 352 2.88 -14.37 -1.54
C GLU A 352 3.84 -13.57 -0.64
N TYR A 353 3.87 -12.24 -0.78
CA TYR A 353 4.55 -11.38 0.19
C TYR A 353 3.96 -11.54 1.59
N ALA A 354 2.64 -11.50 1.74
CA ALA A 354 1.98 -11.66 3.03
C ALA A 354 2.31 -13.01 3.67
N LYS A 355 2.31 -14.11 2.90
CA LYS A 355 2.73 -15.44 3.37
C LYS A 355 4.19 -15.46 3.83
N ALA A 356 5.09 -14.74 3.14
CA ALA A 356 6.48 -14.63 3.56
C ALA A 356 6.63 -13.90 4.90
N VAL A 357 5.91 -12.80 5.06
CA VAL A 357 5.86 -12.04 6.33
C VAL A 357 5.33 -12.93 7.46
N ASP A 358 4.20 -13.57 7.23
CA ASP A 358 3.56 -14.47 8.19
C ASP A 358 4.51 -15.60 8.63
N ALA A 359 5.08 -16.33 7.68
CA ALA A 359 6.03 -17.41 7.96
C ALA A 359 7.27 -16.96 8.74
N LYS A 360 7.69 -15.69 8.58
CA LYS A 360 8.83 -15.14 9.30
C LYS A 360 8.46 -14.70 10.72
N LEU A 361 7.31 -14.03 10.89
CA LEU A 361 6.85 -13.55 12.18
C LEU A 361 6.35 -14.66 13.10
N GLN A 362 5.75 -15.74 12.56
CA GLN A 362 5.37 -16.92 13.34
C GLN A 362 6.58 -17.62 14.00
N LYS A 363 7.79 -17.47 13.45
CA LYS A 363 9.03 -17.97 14.08
C LYS A 363 9.50 -17.13 15.27
N THR A 364 8.80 -16.04 15.56
CA THR A 364 9.05 -15.15 16.70
C THR A 364 7.91 -15.25 17.71
N ASP A 365 8.17 -14.77 18.93
CA ASP A 365 7.10 -14.69 19.94
C ASP A 365 6.23 -13.44 19.82
N PHE A 366 6.39 -12.69 18.71
CA PHE A 366 5.71 -11.40 18.52
C PHE A 366 4.19 -11.51 18.64
N GLU A 367 3.56 -12.46 17.92
CA GLU A 367 2.11 -12.60 17.90
C GLU A 367 1.54 -13.08 19.25
N LYS A 368 2.32 -13.82 20.03
CA LYS A 368 1.88 -14.36 21.33
C LYS A 368 1.46 -13.25 22.32
N GLN A 369 2.06 -12.05 22.19
CA GLN A 369 1.76 -10.91 23.06
C GLN A 369 0.35 -10.33 22.85
N PHE A 370 -0.25 -10.60 21.69
CA PHE A 370 -1.55 -10.07 21.28
C PHE A 370 -2.64 -11.14 21.23
N LYS A 371 -2.26 -12.43 21.32
CA LYS A 371 -3.24 -13.50 21.44
C LYS A 371 -3.91 -13.38 22.83
N GLN A 372 -5.23 -13.49 22.82
CA GLN A 372 -5.96 -13.57 24.08
C GLN A 372 -5.51 -14.81 24.86
N ILE A 373 -5.10 -14.63 26.10
CA ILE A 373 -4.91 -15.74 27.03
C ILE A 373 -6.32 -16.25 27.30
N GLY A 374 -6.60 -17.49 26.93
CA GLY A 374 -7.90 -18.13 26.92
C GLY A 374 -8.85 -17.67 28.01
N GLY A 375 -9.77 -16.80 27.62
CA GLY A 375 -11.02 -16.63 28.34
C GLY A 375 -11.90 -17.81 27.96
N THR A 376 -12.45 -18.49 28.98
CA THR A 376 -13.58 -19.40 28.82
C THR A 376 -14.58 -18.79 27.84
N SER A 377 -15.09 -19.58 26.91
CA SER A 377 -16.04 -19.16 25.88
C SER A 377 -17.12 -18.29 26.48
N SER A 378 -17.05 -16.98 26.28
CA SER A 378 -18.15 -16.10 26.62
C SER A 378 -19.23 -16.32 25.59
N ASP A 379 -20.48 -16.46 26.03
CA ASP A 379 -21.64 -16.48 25.18
C ASP A 379 -21.63 -15.23 24.29
N ILE A 380 -21.72 -15.42 22.99
CA ILE A 380 -21.73 -14.33 22.01
C ILE A 380 -23.16 -14.17 21.50
N ASP A 381 -23.72 -12.98 21.66
CA ASP A 381 -24.98 -12.58 21.06
C ASP A 381 -24.71 -11.72 19.84
N ILE A 382 -25.15 -12.16 18.66
CA ILE A 382 -25.00 -11.46 17.38
C ILE A 382 -26.38 -11.10 16.88
N VAL A 383 -26.61 -9.81 16.66
CA VAL A 383 -27.84 -9.30 16.05
C VAL A 383 -27.54 -8.75 14.66
N PHE A 384 -28.17 -9.31 13.65
CA PHE A 384 -28.17 -8.77 12.29
C PHE A 384 -29.34 -7.80 12.14
N ASN A 385 -29.07 -6.54 11.92
CA ASN A 385 -30.08 -5.55 11.59
C ASN A 385 -30.09 -5.30 10.07
N ILE A 386 -31.20 -5.67 9.39
CA ILE A 386 -31.30 -5.67 7.93
C ILE A 386 -32.25 -4.56 7.49
N ASP A 387 -31.74 -3.71 6.60
CA ASP A 387 -32.59 -2.80 5.82
C ASP A 387 -33.49 -3.61 4.87
N THR A 388 -34.79 -3.48 5.03
CA THR A 388 -35.79 -4.11 4.16
C THR A 388 -36.64 -3.09 3.39
N THR A 389 -36.15 -1.85 3.25
CA THR A 389 -36.77 -0.84 2.40
C THR A 389 -36.88 -1.28 0.95
N GLY A 390 -37.81 -0.69 0.17
CA GLY A 390 -38.15 -1.16 -1.18
C GLY A 390 -36.97 -1.28 -2.16
N SER A 391 -35.94 -0.45 -2.00
CA SER A 391 -34.71 -0.48 -2.82
C SER A 391 -33.83 -1.73 -2.61
N MET A 392 -34.05 -2.49 -1.53
CA MET A 392 -33.26 -3.65 -1.16
C MET A 392 -33.78 -4.99 -1.72
N GLY A 393 -34.92 -5.02 -2.37
CA GLY A 393 -35.62 -6.26 -2.79
C GLY A 393 -34.74 -7.23 -3.57
N SER A 394 -33.92 -6.77 -4.52
CA SER A 394 -33.04 -7.61 -5.32
C SER A 394 -31.77 -8.07 -4.58
N LYS A 395 -31.42 -7.45 -3.43
CA LYS A 395 -30.20 -7.71 -2.66
C LYS A 395 -30.44 -8.62 -1.46
N ILE A 396 -31.66 -8.80 -1.03
CA ILE A 396 -32.01 -9.57 0.18
C ILE A 396 -31.55 -11.03 0.09
N SER A 397 -31.65 -11.68 -1.08
CA SER A 397 -31.17 -13.07 -1.26
C SER A 397 -29.65 -13.21 -1.07
N SER A 398 -28.89 -12.24 -1.58
CA SER A 398 -27.45 -12.20 -1.38
C SER A 398 -27.09 -11.96 0.09
N ILE A 399 -27.78 -11.05 0.75
CA ILE A 399 -27.59 -10.76 2.19
C ILE A 399 -27.85 -12.02 3.03
N LYS A 400 -28.93 -12.77 2.77
CA LYS A 400 -29.24 -14.03 3.46
C LYS A 400 -28.09 -15.03 3.32
N ALA A 401 -27.55 -15.22 2.12
CA ALA A 401 -26.44 -16.15 1.90
C ALA A 401 -25.18 -15.74 2.69
N HIS A 402 -24.85 -14.46 2.74
CA HIS A 402 -23.70 -13.96 3.51
C HIS A 402 -23.91 -14.10 5.02
N ILE A 403 -25.13 -13.83 5.53
CA ILE A 403 -25.44 -14.02 6.95
C ILE A 403 -25.30 -15.48 7.35
N LEU A 404 -25.77 -16.42 6.55
CA LEU A 404 -25.62 -17.86 6.83
C LEU A 404 -24.15 -18.26 6.85
N ALA A 405 -23.31 -17.76 5.92
CA ALA A 405 -21.88 -18.02 5.91
C ALA A 405 -21.20 -17.47 7.20
N ILE A 406 -21.57 -16.27 7.64
CA ILE A 406 -21.05 -15.68 8.89
C ILE A 406 -21.48 -16.52 10.10
N ILE A 407 -22.75 -16.96 10.17
CA ILE A 407 -23.24 -17.82 11.25
C ILE A 407 -22.44 -19.13 11.30
N ASP A 408 -22.20 -19.76 10.15
CA ASP A 408 -21.43 -21.02 10.10
C ASP A 408 -19.98 -20.82 10.53
N ASP A 409 -19.35 -19.71 10.17
CA ASP A 409 -17.98 -19.40 10.56
C ASP A 409 -17.87 -19.08 12.05
N VAL A 410 -18.83 -18.35 12.61
CA VAL A 410 -18.89 -18.08 14.06
C VAL A 410 -19.11 -19.36 14.83
N LYS A 411 -20.01 -20.24 14.40
CA LYS A 411 -20.26 -21.54 15.04
C LYS A 411 -19.05 -22.47 15.03
N LYS A 412 -18.14 -22.34 14.07
CA LYS A 412 -16.85 -23.08 14.07
C LYS A 412 -15.85 -22.55 15.10
N GLN A 413 -16.01 -21.29 15.51
CA GLN A 413 -15.05 -20.60 16.39
C GLN A 413 -15.49 -20.50 17.85
N THR A 414 -16.78 -20.74 18.13
CA THR A 414 -17.34 -20.69 19.48
C THR A 414 -18.36 -21.78 19.72
N ASN A 415 -18.36 -22.34 20.93
CA ASN A 415 -19.35 -23.34 21.34
C ASN A 415 -20.67 -22.74 21.83
N SER A 416 -20.77 -21.43 21.99
CA SER A 416 -21.93 -20.73 22.49
C SER A 416 -22.11 -19.39 21.77
N ALA A 417 -22.91 -19.40 20.70
CA ALA A 417 -23.32 -18.19 20.00
C ALA A 417 -24.83 -18.20 19.80
N ARG A 418 -25.48 -17.07 20.14
CA ARG A 418 -26.89 -16.82 19.84
C ARG A 418 -27.00 -15.79 18.74
N PHE A 419 -27.95 -15.99 17.82
CA PHE A 419 -28.14 -15.13 16.68
C PHE A 419 -29.56 -14.60 16.66
N ALA A 420 -29.72 -13.31 16.38
CA ALA A 420 -31.00 -12.68 16.15
C ALA A 420 -30.95 -11.88 14.84
N ILE A 421 -32.08 -11.76 14.19
CA ILE A 421 -32.26 -10.94 13.00
C ILE A 421 -33.36 -9.93 13.30
N THR A 422 -33.07 -8.66 13.08
CA THR A 422 -34.03 -7.57 13.10
C THR A 422 -34.09 -6.92 11.73
N SER A 423 -35.25 -6.36 11.37
CA SER A 423 -35.39 -5.61 10.12
C SER A 423 -36.09 -4.28 10.40
N TYR A 424 -35.75 -3.27 9.62
CA TYR A 424 -36.49 -2.01 9.63
C TYR A 424 -37.00 -1.70 8.22
N ARG A 425 -38.13 -1.01 8.16
CA ARG A 425 -38.74 -0.47 6.94
C ARG A 425 -39.06 0.98 7.22
N ASP A 426 -39.07 1.76 6.14
CA ASP A 426 -39.65 3.09 6.22
C ASP A 426 -41.18 2.93 6.48
N ASP A 427 -41.69 3.65 7.44
CA ASP A 427 -43.15 3.75 7.58
C ASP A 427 -43.73 4.42 6.33
N PRO A 428 -44.75 3.88 5.71
CA PRO A 428 -45.44 4.61 4.65
C PRO A 428 -46.11 5.83 5.30
N GLU A 429 -45.71 7.05 4.87
CA GLU A 429 -46.45 8.28 5.16
C GLU A 429 -47.86 8.23 4.56
#